data_d9b2983730b6e8261b05d2db005e6282
#
_entry.id   d9b2983730b6e8261b05d2db005e6282
#
_cell.length_a   1.000
_cell.length_b   1.000
_cell.length_c   1.000
_cell.angle_alpha   90.00
_cell.angle_beta   90.00
_cell.angle_gamma   90.00
#
_symmetry.space_group_name_H-M   'P 1'
#
loop_
_entity.id
_entity.type
_entity.pdbx_description
1 polymer ?
#
loop_
_entity_poly.entity_id
_entity_poly.type
_entity_poly.pdbx_seq_one_letter_code
_entity_poly.pdbx_strand_id
1 'polypeptide(L)'
;MTIDFAPDGAITHGLFHLAIKTADLAATRAFWVDVIGLRDVPRPDFGYPGAWLACPQPGGQAIVHVYAGGPALGPAGRLEHGTAVIDHLSLSCTGFHAYRARFNRARLEWREFLVPGTTLWQLFVYDPSGVQLELTFEGSAETGSPPDMAPERAYRAGQSFMRSHTTS
;
A
#
# COMPACT_ATOMS: atom_id res chain seq x y z
N MET A 1 13.29 -28.73 -15.10
CA MET A 1 14.38 -29.02 -14.16
C MET A 1 13.78 -28.88 -12.76
N THR A 2 13.47 -30.00 -12.11
CA THR A 2 12.95 -30.02 -10.74
C THR A 2 14.18 -29.97 -9.82
N ILE A 3 14.31 -28.90 -9.05
CA ILE A 3 15.34 -28.80 -8.01
C ILE A 3 14.75 -29.50 -6.79
N ASP A 4 15.33 -30.64 -6.43
CA ASP A 4 14.97 -31.37 -5.21
C ASP A 4 15.74 -30.71 -4.04
N PHE A 5 15.00 -29.99 -3.20
CA PHE A 5 15.54 -29.43 -1.97
C PHE A 5 15.40 -30.48 -0.85
N ALA A 6 16.50 -31.10 -0.46
CA ALA A 6 16.51 -31.82 0.81
C ALA A 6 16.14 -30.85 1.94
N PRO A 7 15.31 -31.26 2.93
CA PRO A 7 14.93 -30.40 4.03
C PRO A 7 16.18 -30.07 4.87
N ASP A 8 16.70 -28.86 4.69
CA ASP A 8 17.87 -28.32 5.40
C ASP A 8 17.52 -27.53 6.66
N GLY A 9 16.23 -27.50 7.02
CA GLY A 9 15.72 -26.74 8.16
C GLY A 9 15.42 -25.27 7.86
N ALA A 10 15.65 -24.79 6.63
CA ALA A 10 15.30 -23.42 6.23
C ALA A 10 13.79 -23.30 5.98
N ILE A 11 13.12 -22.37 6.66
CA ILE A 11 11.68 -22.14 6.56
C ILE A 11 11.41 -20.65 6.38
N THR A 12 10.65 -20.28 5.35
CA THR A 12 10.12 -18.93 5.18
C THR A 12 8.74 -18.84 5.85
N HIS A 13 8.59 -17.97 6.86
CA HIS A 13 7.35 -17.83 7.63
C HIS A 13 6.36 -16.82 7.03
N GLY A 14 6.76 -16.07 6.00
CA GLY A 14 5.90 -15.09 5.32
C GLY A 14 6.57 -13.73 5.15
N LEU A 15 5.78 -12.75 4.71
CA LEU A 15 6.25 -11.38 4.56
C LEU A 15 6.42 -10.72 5.93
N PHE A 16 7.63 -10.21 6.21
CA PHE A 16 7.92 -9.54 7.49
C PHE A 16 7.56 -8.05 7.46
N HIS A 17 8.03 -7.32 6.46
CA HIS A 17 7.65 -5.92 6.22
C HIS A 17 7.90 -5.53 4.76
N LEU A 18 7.32 -4.41 4.37
CA LEU A 18 7.64 -3.68 3.15
C LEU A 18 8.52 -2.48 3.50
N ALA A 19 9.60 -2.26 2.76
CA ALA A 19 10.37 -1.03 2.82
C ALA A 19 10.06 -0.17 1.58
N ILE A 20 9.67 1.07 1.80
CA ILE A 20 9.39 2.05 0.75
C ILE A 20 10.29 3.26 0.87
N LYS A 21 10.58 3.91 -0.25
CA LYS A 21 11.35 5.15 -0.31
C LYS A 21 10.43 6.32 -0.58
N THR A 22 10.75 7.48 -0.01
CA THR A 22 10.00 8.71 -0.28
C THR A 22 10.90 9.93 -0.39
N ALA A 23 10.52 10.86 -1.26
CA ALA A 23 11.09 12.21 -1.30
C ALA A 23 10.41 13.13 -0.28
N ASP A 24 9.18 12.81 0.14
CA ASP A 24 8.39 13.59 1.11
C ASP A 24 7.92 12.67 2.26
N LEU A 25 8.71 12.62 3.33
CA LEU A 25 8.40 11.82 4.51
C LEU A 25 7.11 12.25 5.20
N ALA A 26 6.83 13.55 5.24
CA ALA A 26 5.66 14.07 5.93
C ALA A 26 4.36 13.68 5.21
N ALA A 27 4.30 13.88 3.90
CA ALA A 27 3.15 13.47 3.09
C ALA A 27 2.93 11.94 3.11
N THR A 28 4.02 11.17 3.01
CA THR A 28 3.94 9.72 3.06
C THR A 28 3.44 9.22 4.41
N ARG A 29 3.97 9.74 5.52
CA ARG A 29 3.46 9.39 6.87
C ARG A 29 1.99 9.76 7.03
N ALA A 30 1.59 10.97 6.65
CA ALA A 30 0.19 11.40 6.73
C ALA A 30 -0.74 10.47 5.94
N PHE A 31 -0.35 10.08 4.72
CA PHE A 31 -1.12 9.13 3.94
C PHE A 31 -1.30 7.79 4.66
N TRP A 32 -0.20 7.18 5.11
CA TRP A 32 -0.25 5.86 5.72
C TRP A 32 -0.93 5.86 7.11
N VAL A 33 -0.83 6.97 7.86
CA VAL A 33 -1.48 7.10 9.18
C VAL A 33 -2.93 7.53 9.03
N ASP A 34 -3.21 8.63 8.32
CA ASP A 34 -4.53 9.25 8.33
C ASP A 34 -5.50 8.61 7.33
N VAL A 35 -4.98 8.09 6.20
CA VAL A 35 -5.79 7.46 5.14
C VAL A 35 -5.85 5.94 5.31
N ILE A 36 -4.69 5.28 5.41
CA ILE A 36 -4.63 3.81 5.52
C ILE A 36 -4.94 3.35 6.95
N GLY A 37 -4.63 4.15 7.97
CA GLY A 37 -4.97 3.85 9.36
C GLY A 37 -3.89 3.07 10.09
N LEU A 38 -2.64 3.09 9.60
CA LEU A 38 -1.50 2.60 10.37
C LEU A 38 -1.14 3.60 11.47
N ARG A 39 -0.31 3.20 12.40
CA ARG A 39 0.22 4.06 13.45
C ARG A 39 1.74 4.12 13.43
N ASP A 40 2.31 5.29 13.71
CA ASP A 40 3.74 5.42 13.97
C ASP A 40 4.16 4.59 15.18
N VAL A 41 5.29 3.92 15.06
CA VAL A 41 5.93 3.21 16.16
C VAL A 41 7.40 3.61 16.27
N PRO A 42 8.02 3.49 17.45
CA PRO A 42 9.44 3.78 17.62
C PRO A 42 10.30 3.01 16.63
N ARG A 43 11.28 3.69 16.04
CA ARG A 43 12.33 3.09 15.21
C ARG A 43 13.71 3.42 15.78
N PRO A 44 14.70 2.56 15.58
CA PRO A 44 16.10 2.89 15.89
C PRO A 44 16.58 4.09 15.07
N ASP A 45 17.56 4.80 15.59
CA ASP A 45 18.25 5.86 14.83
C ASP A 45 19.22 5.21 13.84
N PHE A 46 18.91 5.34 12.54
CA PHE A 46 19.76 4.84 11.44
C PHE A 46 20.60 5.95 10.81
N GLY A 47 20.63 7.17 11.40
CA GLY A 47 21.35 8.30 10.84
C GLY A 47 20.71 8.92 9.58
N TYR A 48 19.45 8.58 9.27
CA TYR A 48 18.68 9.15 8.17
C TYR A 48 17.18 9.24 8.51
N PRO A 49 16.42 10.16 7.89
CA PRO A 49 14.99 10.30 8.13
C PRO A 49 14.19 9.06 7.70
N GLY A 50 13.13 8.75 8.43
CA GLY A 50 12.22 7.64 8.09
C GLY A 50 11.15 7.44 9.15
N ALA A 51 10.28 6.47 8.93
CA ALA A 51 9.22 6.08 9.84
C ALA A 51 9.03 4.56 9.83
N TRP A 52 8.58 4.01 10.95
CA TRP A 52 8.06 2.66 11.05
C TRP A 52 6.57 2.70 11.37
N LEU A 53 5.78 1.99 10.58
CA LEU A 53 4.33 2.04 10.63
C LEU A 53 3.76 0.65 10.86
N ALA A 54 2.94 0.50 11.89
CA ALA A 54 2.36 -0.76 12.33
C ALA A 54 0.83 -0.76 12.18
N CYS A 55 0.24 -1.94 12.07
CA CYS A 55 -1.20 -2.10 12.23
C CYS A 55 -1.64 -1.60 13.63
N PRO A 56 -2.88 -1.09 13.77
CA PRO A 56 -3.32 -0.42 15.01
C PRO A 56 -3.48 -1.34 16.23
N GLN A 57 -3.41 -2.66 16.06
CA GLN A 57 -3.52 -3.61 17.17
C GLN A 57 -2.38 -3.42 18.18
N PRO A 58 -2.63 -3.59 19.49
CA PRO A 58 -1.57 -3.57 20.50
C PRO A 58 -0.47 -4.59 20.17
N GLY A 59 0.79 -4.17 20.27
CA GLY A 59 1.94 -5.04 19.96
C GLY A 59 2.12 -5.36 18.46
N GLY A 60 1.34 -4.73 17.57
CA GLY A 60 1.46 -4.94 16.13
C GLY A 60 2.86 -4.63 15.61
N GLN A 61 3.40 -5.56 14.83
CA GLN A 61 4.67 -5.38 14.14
C GLN A 61 4.60 -4.22 13.15
N ALA A 62 5.71 -3.48 13.01
CA ALA A 62 5.86 -2.51 11.93
C ALA A 62 5.90 -3.23 10.58
N ILE A 63 4.87 -3.07 9.79
CA ILE A 63 4.72 -3.72 8.48
C ILE A 63 5.18 -2.85 7.32
N VAL A 64 5.33 -1.53 7.53
CA VAL A 64 5.87 -0.59 6.55
C VAL A 64 7.02 0.19 7.17
N HIS A 65 8.19 0.15 6.52
CA HIS A 65 9.36 0.94 6.85
C HIS A 65 9.57 2.00 5.77
N VAL A 66 9.53 3.27 6.14
CA VAL A 66 9.71 4.39 5.22
C VAL A 66 11.13 4.92 5.34
N TYR A 67 11.84 5.04 4.22
CA TYR A 67 13.15 5.65 4.08
C TYR A 67 13.03 6.99 3.37
N ALA A 68 13.72 8.01 3.89
CA ALA A 68 13.79 9.33 3.28
C ALA A 68 15.23 9.86 3.28
N GLY A 69 15.45 11.03 2.69
CA GLY A 69 16.78 11.64 2.60
C GLY A 69 17.72 10.88 1.66
N GLY A 70 19.02 10.92 1.91
CA GLY A 70 20.05 10.34 1.04
C GLY A 70 19.82 8.88 0.67
N PRO A 71 19.50 7.96 1.61
CA PRO A 71 19.23 6.55 1.30
C PRO A 71 18.02 6.32 0.38
N ALA A 72 17.04 7.23 0.38
CA ALA A 72 15.89 7.14 -0.52
C ALA A 72 16.23 7.62 -1.94
N LEU A 73 17.01 8.68 -2.06
CA LEU A 73 17.29 9.33 -3.35
C LEU A 73 18.36 8.59 -4.18
N GLY A 74 19.19 7.78 -3.52
CA GLY A 74 20.28 7.06 -4.19
C GLY A 74 21.34 7.97 -4.83
N PRO A 75 22.28 7.41 -5.61
CA PRO A 75 23.38 8.16 -6.21
C PRO A 75 22.95 9.24 -7.21
N ALA A 76 21.78 9.08 -7.83
CA ALA A 76 21.24 10.04 -8.80
C ALA A 76 20.60 11.27 -8.16
N GLY A 77 20.52 11.33 -6.82
CA GLY A 77 19.90 12.43 -6.08
C GLY A 77 18.38 12.59 -6.31
N ARG A 78 17.73 11.57 -6.90
CA ARG A 78 16.30 11.57 -7.19
C ARG A 78 15.67 10.22 -6.87
N LEU A 79 14.40 10.25 -6.53
CA LEU A 79 13.60 9.06 -6.31
C LEU A 79 12.95 8.64 -7.64
N GLU A 80 13.04 7.36 -7.96
CA GLU A 80 12.21 6.73 -8.98
C GLU A 80 10.78 6.59 -8.43
N HIS A 81 9.79 7.03 -9.19
CA HIS A 81 8.39 6.98 -8.80
C HIS A 81 7.77 5.64 -9.23
N GLY A 82 6.97 5.01 -8.33
CA GLY A 82 6.27 3.77 -8.61
C GLY A 82 6.95 2.53 -8.03
N THR A 83 6.46 1.35 -8.40
CA THR A 83 6.83 0.05 -7.81
C THR A 83 7.66 -0.84 -8.73
N ALA A 84 8.02 -0.37 -9.93
CA ALA A 84 8.74 -1.12 -10.96
C ALA A 84 7.99 -2.43 -11.34
N VAL A 85 8.62 -3.60 -11.14
CA VAL A 85 8.01 -4.91 -11.48
C VAL A 85 6.99 -5.41 -10.44
N ILE A 86 6.89 -4.74 -9.28
CA ILE A 86 5.86 -5.03 -8.29
C ILE A 86 4.62 -4.22 -8.67
N ASP A 87 3.52 -4.88 -9.03
CA ASP A 87 2.29 -4.20 -9.44
C ASP A 87 1.65 -3.46 -8.27
N HIS A 88 1.37 -4.16 -7.17
CA HIS A 88 0.76 -3.58 -5.97
C HIS A 88 1.16 -4.32 -4.70
N LEU A 89 0.84 -3.70 -3.56
CA LEU A 89 0.85 -4.30 -2.24
C LEU A 89 -0.57 -4.46 -1.75
N SER A 90 -0.96 -5.68 -1.36
CA SER A 90 -2.29 -5.95 -0.81
C SER A 90 -2.29 -5.97 0.72
N LEU A 91 -3.28 -5.28 1.31
CA LEU A 91 -3.55 -5.25 2.75
C LEU A 91 -4.94 -5.85 3.01
N SER A 92 -5.03 -6.74 3.99
CA SER A 92 -6.32 -7.22 4.49
C SER A 92 -6.98 -6.17 5.37
N CYS A 93 -8.20 -5.77 5.04
CA CYS A 93 -8.90 -4.66 5.68
C CYS A 93 -10.35 -5.00 6.01
N THR A 94 -10.99 -4.17 6.84
CA THR A 94 -12.42 -4.13 7.09
C THR A 94 -12.92 -2.69 6.99
N GLY A 95 -14.21 -2.51 6.63
CA GLY A 95 -14.81 -1.18 6.51
C GLY A 95 -14.66 -0.57 5.11
N PHE A 96 -15.01 -1.32 4.07
CA PHE A 96 -14.94 -0.91 2.66
C PHE A 96 -15.48 0.50 2.40
N HIS A 97 -16.70 0.80 2.86
CA HIS A 97 -17.30 2.12 2.66
C HIS A 97 -16.63 3.24 3.47
N ALA A 98 -16.05 2.90 4.63
CA ALA A 98 -15.28 3.85 5.41
C ALA A 98 -13.99 4.27 4.68
N TYR A 99 -13.31 3.34 4.02
CA TYR A 99 -12.15 3.65 3.18
C TYR A 99 -12.53 4.49 1.96
N ARG A 100 -13.63 4.19 1.28
CA ARG A 100 -14.16 5.05 0.19
C ARG A 100 -14.38 6.49 0.67
N ALA A 101 -14.97 6.66 1.85
CA ALA A 101 -15.19 7.98 2.45
C ALA A 101 -13.86 8.68 2.79
N ARG A 102 -12.85 7.96 3.29
CA ARG A 102 -11.50 8.52 3.52
C ARG A 102 -10.84 8.98 2.24
N PHE A 103 -10.87 8.17 1.18
CA PHE A 103 -10.29 8.51 -0.12
C PHE A 103 -10.94 9.76 -0.72
N ASN A 104 -12.26 9.84 -0.67
CA ASN A 104 -13.00 11.01 -1.15
C ASN A 104 -12.64 12.28 -0.33
N ARG A 105 -12.59 12.18 1.00
CA ARG A 105 -12.20 13.30 1.87
C ARG A 105 -10.76 13.76 1.61
N ALA A 106 -9.86 12.83 1.37
CA ALA A 106 -8.47 13.10 1.01
C ALA A 106 -8.28 13.49 -0.46
N ARG A 107 -9.36 13.53 -1.26
CA ARG A 107 -9.36 13.86 -2.70
C ARG A 107 -8.42 12.98 -3.52
N LEU A 108 -8.29 11.72 -3.13
CA LEU A 108 -7.46 10.75 -3.83
C LEU A 108 -8.20 10.20 -5.05
N GLU A 109 -7.44 9.86 -6.09
CA GLU A 109 -7.94 9.02 -7.19
C GLU A 109 -7.86 7.57 -6.74
N TRP A 110 -8.91 6.78 -6.98
CA TRP A 110 -9.00 5.40 -6.55
C TRP A 110 -9.91 4.59 -7.46
N ARG A 111 -9.76 3.27 -7.43
CA ARG A 111 -10.58 2.31 -8.19
C ARG A 111 -11.08 1.22 -7.26
N GLU A 112 -12.11 0.52 -7.72
CA GLU A 112 -12.68 -0.60 -6.99
C GLU A 112 -12.85 -1.82 -7.89
N PHE A 113 -12.88 -2.99 -7.28
CA PHE A 113 -13.01 -4.24 -8.01
C PHE A 113 -13.74 -5.28 -7.17
N LEU A 114 -14.61 -6.05 -7.84
CA LEU A 114 -15.19 -7.28 -7.31
C LEU A 114 -14.48 -8.45 -7.99
N VAL A 115 -13.78 -9.26 -7.22
CA VAL A 115 -13.03 -10.39 -7.77
C VAL A 115 -14.02 -11.45 -8.28
N PRO A 116 -14.01 -11.78 -9.58
CA PRO A 116 -14.98 -12.71 -10.17
C PRO A 116 -14.99 -14.07 -9.50
N GLY A 117 -16.19 -14.56 -9.19
CA GLY A 117 -16.36 -15.88 -8.58
C GLY A 117 -15.97 -15.97 -7.10
N THR A 118 -15.74 -14.84 -6.45
CA THR A 118 -15.39 -14.77 -5.02
C THR A 118 -16.25 -13.74 -4.28
N THR A 119 -16.09 -13.67 -2.96
CA THR A 119 -16.68 -12.63 -2.10
C THR A 119 -15.75 -11.46 -1.87
N LEU A 120 -14.57 -11.42 -2.50
CA LEU A 120 -13.56 -10.40 -2.24
C LEU A 120 -13.87 -9.07 -2.94
N TRP A 121 -13.97 -8.01 -2.16
CA TRP A 121 -14.06 -6.63 -2.60
C TRP A 121 -12.70 -5.97 -2.47
N GLN A 122 -12.33 -5.14 -3.43
CA GLN A 122 -11.02 -4.49 -3.45
C GLN A 122 -11.14 -2.99 -3.72
N LEU A 123 -10.27 -2.20 -3.08
CA LEU A 123 -10.02 -0.79 -3.37
C LEU A 123 -8.56 -0.60 -3.75
N PHE A 124 -8.32 0.15 -4.81
CA PHE A 124 -6.97 0.48 -5.27
C PHE A 124 -6.71 1.97 -5.14
N VAL A 125 -5.57 2.35 -4.61
CA VAL A 125 -5.14 3.73 -4.41
C VAL A 125 -3.62 3.83 -4.51
N TYR A 126 -3.08 4.98 -4.90
CA TYR A 126 -1.65 5.23 -4.87
C TYR A 126 -1.26 6.03 -3.63
N ASP A 127 -0.13 5.66 -3.02
CA ASP A 127 0.52 6.51 -2.02
C ASP A 127 1.26 7.69 -2.70
N PRO A 128 1.74 8.70 -1.95
CA PRO A 128 2.45 9.85 -2.53
C PRO A 128 3.74 9.51 -3.26
N SER A 129 4.31 8.33 -3.05
CA SER A 129 5.54 7.86 -3.72
C SER A 129 5.24 7.02 -4.98
N GLY A 130 3.96 6.82 -5.31
CA GLY A 130 3.52 6.01 -6.44
C GLY A 130 3.42 4.52 -6.15
N VAL A 131 3.46 4.11 -4.88
CA VAL A 131 3.18 2.73 -4.50
C VAL A 131 1.69 2.46 -4.66
N GLN A 132 1.34 1.51 -5.53
CA GLN A 132 -0.05 1.08 -5.68
C GLN A 132 -0.41 0.16 -4.51
N LEU A 133 -1.49 0.51 -3.82
CA LEU A 133 -2.07 -0.30 -2.75
C LEU A 133 -3.36 -0.93 -3.22
N GLU A 134 -3.55 -2.18 -2.85
CA GLU A 134 -4.82 -2.89 -2.87
C GLU A 134 -5.28 -3.08 -1.43
N LEU A 135 -6.49 -2.65 -1.10
CA LEU A 135 -7.14 -2.96 0.16
C LEU A 135 -8.18 -4.03 -0.12
N THR A 136 -8.00 -5.22 0.45
CA THR A 136 -8.86 -6.38 0.22
C THR A 136 -9.77 -6.62 1.42
N PHE A 137 -11.05 -6.78 1.14
CA PHE A 137 -12.12 -6.95 2.11
C PHE A 137 -12.88 -8.26 1.84
N GLU A 138 -13.28 -8.96 2.91
CA GLU A 138 -14.22 -10.06 2.81
C GLU A 138 -15.64 -9.49 2.69
N GLY A 139 -16.18 -9.44 1.47
CA GLY A 139 -17.45 -8.78 1.17
C GLY A 139 -18.65 -9.35 1.92
N SER A 140 -18.62 -10.63 2.29
CA SER A 140 -19.67 -11.25 3.13
C SER A 140 -19.70 -10.71 4.56
N ALA A 141 -18.60 -10.09 5.02
CA ALA A 141 -18.48 -9.44 6.33
C ALA A 141 -18.69 -7.92 6.26
N GLU A 142 -18.78 -7.36 5.05
CA GLU A 142 -18.99 -5.93 4.85
C GLU A 142 -20.49 -5.59 4.77
N THR A 143 -20.83 -4.34 5.12
CA THR A 143 -22.18 -3.82 5.00
C THR A 143 -22.32 -2.87 3.81
N GLY A 144 -23.50 -2.79 3.21
CA GLY A 144 -23.78 -1.88 2.09
C GLY A 144 -23.62 -2.53 0.72
N SER A 145 -23.51 -1.70 -0.32
CA SER A 145 -23.43 -2.15 -1.71
C SER A 145 -22.06 -2.70 -2.07
N PRO A 146 -21.98 -3.72 -2.96
CA PRO A 146 -20.72 -4.19 -3.49
C PRO A 146 -19.98 -3.12 -4.30
N PRO A 147 -18.72 -3.37 -4.71
CA PRO A 147 -17.95 -2.50 -5.59
C PRO A 147 -18.73 -2.06 -6.83
N ASP A 148 -18.56 -0.79 -7.20
CA ASP A 148 -19.09 -0.23 -8.43
C ASP A 148 -18.16 -0.62 -9.60
N MET A 149 -18.65 -1.45 -10.49
CA MET A 149 -17.91 -1.94 -11.64
C MET A 149 -18.12 -1.11 -12.91
N ALA A 150 -18.67 0.12 -12.80
CA ALA A 150 -18.75 1.04 -13.92
C ALA A 150 -17.33 1.33 -14.50
N PRO A 151 -17.18 1.50 -15.82
CA PRO A 151 -15.87 1.59 -16.47
C PRO A 151 -14.92 2.65 -15.89
N GLU A 152 -15.47 3.78 -15.43
CA GLU A 152 -14.72 4.90 -14.83
C GLU A 152 -14.27 4.62 -13.38
N ARG A 153 -14.88 3.64 -12.73
CA ARG A 153 -14.62 3.28 -11.35
C ARG A 153 -13.86 1.95 -11.20
N ALA A 154 -14.09 1.02 -12.14
CA ALA A 154 -13.49 -0.30 -12.10
C ALA A 154 -11.96 -0.25 -12.24
N TYR A 155 -11.26 -1.00 -11.38
CA TYR A 155 -9.84 -1.26 -11.56
C TYR A 155 -9.59 -2.15 -12.79
N ARG A 156 -8.51 -1.88 -13.50
CA ARG A 156 -8.04 -2.67 -14.63
C ARG A 156 -6.56 -2.94 -14.49
N ALA A 157 -6.18 -4.21 -14.38
CA ALA A 157 -4.79 -4.62 -14.26
C ALA A 157 -3.93 -4.06 -15.39
N GLY A 158 -2.75 -3.56 -15.06
CA GLY A 158 -1.81 -2.97 -16.00
C GLY A 158 -2.19 -1.57 -16.51
N GLN A 159 -3.27 -0.95 -16.02
CA GLN A 159 -3.67 0.40 -16.37
C GLN A 159 -3.51 1.33 -15.16
N SER A 160 -2.56 2.25 -15.24
CA SER A 160 -2.43 3.31 -14.24
C SER A 160 -3.64 4.23 -14.27
N PHE A 161 -4.17 4.56 -13.09
CA PHE A 161 -5.21 5.58 -12.91
C PHE A 161 -4.67 6.80 -12.14
N MET A 162 -3.36 6.87 -11.98
CA MET A 162 -2.69 8.04 -11.39
C MET A 162 -2.88 9.24 -12.30
N ARG A 163 -3.37 10.37 -11.76
CA ARG A 163 -3.41 11.62 -12.54
C ARG A 163 -1.99 12.06 -12.84
N SER A 164 -1.69 12.29 -14.10
CA SER A 164 -0.45 12.94 -14.50
C SER A 164 -0.40 14.30 -13.80
N HIS A 165 0.53 14.50 -12.89
CA HIS A 165 0.86 15.84 -12.42
C HIS A 165 1.50 16.56 -13.59
N THR A 166 0.71 17.32 -14.34
CA THR A 166 1.25 18.33 -15.27
C THR A 166 1.89 19.39 -14.38
N THR A 167 3.20 19.32 -14.22
CA THR A 167 3.99 20.42 -13.71
C THR A 167 3.83 21.59 -14.68
N SER A 168 3.07 22.60 -14.24
CA SER A 168 3.06 23.93 -14.87
C SER A 168 4.25 24.73 -14.38
#